data_4b6c27f59d8e3a0a4af604ecb32510a2
#
_entry.id   4b6c27f59d8e3a0a4af604ecb32510a2
#
_cell.length_a   1.000
_cell.length_b   1.000
_cell.length_c   1.000
_cell.angle_alpha   90.00
_cell.angle_beta   90.00
_cell.angle_gamma   90.00
#
_symmetry.space_group_name_H-M   'P 1'
#
loop_
_entity.id
_entity.type
_entity.pdbx_description
1 polymer ?
#
loop_
_entity_poly.entity_id
_entity_poly.type
_entity_poly.pdbx_seq_one_letter_code
_entity_poly.pdbx_strand_id
1 'polypeptide(L)'
;MTAVTPAADDDRFSFTPFTRHPFFLHVNRWIVERVIGPGRQVIVDLGCGPGAVTELIIERVRDQQPPPRVIGVDPSPSALVKARAAISSKWAEFKQGSAEWLSKLVKSADTVVFLNAIHLMPDKLQVLKEIRRVLKPGGQLAFNSTFFNGAYVEGTSGFWRRWIVRSVQALREKGLDVKHEGHAAAMEWLSADQYKAALEEAGFRAVTIELLTIEMTAESLADIGRFSLFIEGALPGVSLEEGSEALQIGLKRTMEELKVDRVPRHWLEVVAEAV
;
A
#
# COMPACT_ATOMS: atom_id res chain seq x y z
N MET A 1 24.46 -1.99 -1.52
CA MET A 1 23.00 -1.75 -1.50
C MET A 1 22.35 -3.03 -0.99
N THR A 2 22.13 -3.10 0.30
CA THR A 2 21.47 -4.25 0.95
C THR A 2 19.97 -4.15 0.63
N ALA A 3 19.49 -5.12 -0.13
CA ALA A 3 18.04 -5.33 -0.27
C ALA A 3 17.47 -5.47 1.15
N VAL A 4 16.45 -4.69 1.46
CA VAL A 4 15.65 -4.89 2.66
C VAL A 4 15.03 -6.28 2.52
N THR A 5 15.63 -7.25 3.20
CA THR A 5 15.02 -8.57 3.38
C THR A 5 13.77 -8.30 4.22
N PRO A 6 12.56 -8.64 3.75
CA PRO A 6 11.39 -8.54 4.62
C PRO A 6 11.70 -9.32 5.89
N ALA A 7 11.53 -8.68 7.06
CA ALA A 7 11.61 -9.37 8.32
C ALA A 7 10.74 -10.63 8.23
N ALA A 8 11.24 -11.74 8.78
CA ALA A 8 10.62 -13.05 8.70
C ALA A 8 9.09 -12.92 8.84
N ASP A 9 8.38 -13.57 7.95
CA ASP A 9 6.93 -13.62 7.74
C ASP A 9 6.14 -13.98 9.02
N ASP A 10 6.24 -13.13 10.03
CA ASP A 10 5.44 -13.26 11.24
C ASP A 10 4.06 -12.62 10.98
N ASP A 11 3.05 -13.45 10.88
CA ASP A 11 1.66 -13.05 10.66
C ASP A 11 1.15 -11.98 11.64
N ARG A 12 1.75 -11.90 12.83
CA ARG A 12 1.41 -10.89 13.85
C ARG A 12 1.68 -9.46 13.40
N PHE A 13 2.67 -9.27 12.50
CA PHE A 13 3.09 -7.97 11.99
C PHE A 13 2.76 -7.78 10.50
N SER A 14 1.83 -8.58 9.98
CA SER A 14 1.37 -8.48 8.59
C SER A 14 0.37 -7.34 8.40
N PHE A 15 0.22 -6.90 7.15
CA PHE A 15 -0.80 -5.91 6.77
C PHE A 15 -2.23 -6.50 6.72
N THR A 16 -2.38 -7.82 6.83
CA THR A 16 -3.66 -8.54 6.66
C THR A 16 -4.80 -8.04 7.57
N PRO A 17 -4.59 -7.75 8.89
CA PRO A 17 -5.67 -7.23 9.72
C PRO A 17 -6.23 -5.90 9.18
N PHE A 18 -5.37 -5.01 8.71
CA PHE A 18 -5.76 -3.71 8.15
C PHE A 18 -6.64 -3.85 6.90
N THR A 19 -6.42 -4.87 6.06
CA THR A 19 -7.21 -5.09 4.83
C THR A 19 -8.66 -5.48 5.10
N ARG A 20 -9.02 -5.85 6.33
CA ARG A 20 -10.37 -6.27 6.73
C ARG A 20 -11.29 -5.10 7.06
N HIS A 21 -10.75 -3.89 7.21
CA HIS A 21 -11.58 -2.72 7.51
C HIS A 21 -12.45 -2.35 6.30
N PRO A 22 -13.74 -2.02 6.52
CA PRO A 22 -14.68 -1.72 5.42
C PRO A 22 -14.19 -0.60 4.50
N PHE A 23 -13.54 0.42 5.03
CA PHE A 23 -13.01 1.52 4.22
C PHE A 23 -11.90 1.07 3.28
N PHE A 24 -11.06 0.08 3.67
CA PHE A 24 -10.02 -0.45 2.81
C PHE A 24 -10.59 -1.08 1.54
N LEU A 25 -11.65 -1.89 1.70
CA LEU A 25 -12.37 -2.44 0.56
C LEU A 25 -13.04 -1.34 -0.27
N HIS A 26 -13.59 -0.31 0.39
CA HIS A 26 -14.25 0.81 -0.30
C HIS A 26 -13.28 1.58 -1.20
N VAL A 27 -12.14 2.04 -0.69
CA VAL A 27 -11.16 2.79 -1.49
C VAL A 27 -10.59 1.95 -2.64
N ASN A 28 -10.28 0.68 -2.40
CA ASN A 28 -9.73 -0.19 -3.43
C ASN A 28 -10.78 -0.59 -4.48
N ARG A 29 -12.03 -0.84 -4.09
CA ARG A 29 -13.14 -1.11 -5.02
C ARG A 29 -13.38 0.08 -5.93
N TRP A 30 -13.40 1.27 -5.38
CA TRP A 30 -13.62 2.52 -6.12
C TRP A 30 -12.62 2.67 -7.28
N ILE A 31 -11.33 2.45 -7.04
CA ILE A 31 -10.30 2.59 -8.07
C ILE A 31 -10.32 1.41 -9.07
N VAL A 32 -10.54 0.17 -8.59
CA VAL A 32 -10.69 -1.01 -9.45
C VAL A 32 -11.84 -0.85 -10.45
N GLU A 33 -12.99 -0.34 -10.01
CA GLU A 33 -14.14 -0.10 -10.88
C GLU A 33 -13.88 0.95 -11.97
N ARG A 34 -13.01 1.91 -11.73
CA ARG A 34 -12.64 2.96 -12.70
C ARG A 34 -11.72 2.47 -13.81
N VAL A 35 -10.79 1.56 -13.51
CA VAL A 35 -9.75 1.15 -14.46
C VAL A 35 -9.99 -0.22 -15.10
N ILE A 36 -10.86 -1.03 -14.50
CA ILE A 36 -11.18 -2.35 -15.03
C ILE A 36 -12.55 -2.33 -15.72
N GLY A 37 -12.50 -2.11 -17.02
CA GLY A 37 -13.65 -2.10 -17.91
C GLY A 37 -13.66 -3.29 -18.88
N PRO A 38 -14.69 -3.38 -19.74
CA PRO A 38 -14.76 -4.36 -20.82
C PRO A 38 -13.55 -4.28 -21.75
N GLY A 39 -13.14 -5.43 -22.32
CA GLY A 39 -12.07 -5.50 -23.31
C GLY A 39 -10.65 -5.59 -22.72
N ARG A 40 -10.48 -5.48 -21.42
CA ARG A 40 -9.20 -5.73 -20.76
C ARG A 40 -8.92 -7.24 -20.76
N GLN A 41 -7.83 -7.66 -21.39
CA GLN A 41 -7.48 -9.09 -21.54
C GLN A 41 -6.44 -9.56 -20.52
N VAL A 42 -5.55 -8.67 -20.07
CA VAL A 42 -4.52 -8.97 -19.09
C VAL A 42 -4.50 -7.86 -18.04
N ILE A 43 -4.77 -8.24 -16.80
CA ILE A 43 -4.81 -7.36 -15.64
C ILE A 43 -3.76 -7.84 -14.64
N VAL A 44 -2.92 -6.93 -14.17
CA VAL A 44 -1.89 -7.21 -13.17
C VAL A 44 -2.27 -6.53 -11.86
N ASP A 45 -2.30 -7.32 -10.78
CA ASP A 45 -2.35 -6.85 -9.39
C ASP A 45 -0.92 -6.90 -8.83
N LEU A 46 -0.24 -5.75 -8.83
CA LEU A 46 1.14 -5.60 -8.40
C LEU A 46 1.18 -5.29 -6.89
N GLY A 47 1.96 -6.05 -6.13
CA GLY A 47 1.88 -6.01 -4.67
C GLY A 47 0.56 -6.62 -4.16
N CYS A 48 0.16 -7.75 -4.75
CA CYS A 48 -1.15 -8.35 -4.48
C CYS A 48 -1.35 -8.86 -3.04
N GLY A 49 -0.26 -9.01 -2.28
CA GLY A 49 -0.32 -9.51 -0.92
C GLY A 49 -1.09 -10.83 -0.80
N PRO A 50 -1.97 -10.98 0.20
CA PRO A 50 -2.80 -12.17 0.38
C PRO A 50 -4.00 -12.26 -0.59
N GLY A 51 -4.14 -11.31 -1.55
CA GLY A 51 -5.13 -11.40 -2.62
C GLY A 51 -6.39 -10.53 -2.47
N ALA A 52 -6.48 -9.65 -1.47
CA ALA A 52 -7.68 -8.85 -1.22
C ALA A 52 -8.10 -7.97 -2.42
N VAL A 53 -7.14 -7.35 -3.10
CA VAL A 53 -7.41 -6.56 -4.33
C VAL A 53 -7.66 -7.50 -5.52
N THR A 54 -6.93 -8.61 -5.61
CA THR A 54 -7.16 -9.63 -6.65
C THR A 54 -8.61 -10.13 -6.61
N GLU A 55 -9.20 -10.34 -5.42
CA GLU A 55 -10.63 -10.72 -5.29
C GLU A 55 -11.56 -9.65 -5.88
N LEU A 56 -11.32 -8.37 -5.57
CA LEU A 56 -12.11 -7.27 -6.16
C LEU A 56 -12.00 -7.22 -7.68
N ILE A 57 -10.81 -7.48 -8.24
CA ILE A 57 -10.61 -7.58 -9.68
C ILE A 57 -11.43 -8.73 -10.26
N ILE A 58 -11.37 -9.91 -9.65
CA ILE A 58 -12.12 -11.09 -10.09
C ILE A 58 -13.63 -10.85 -10.02
N GLU A 59 -14.12 -10.28 -8.94
CA GLU A 59 -15.54 -9.88 -8.83
C GLU A 59 -15.97 -8.99 -9.99
N ARG A 60 -15.11 -8.04 -10.40
CA ARG A 60 -15.39 -7.09 -11.49
C ARG A 60 -15.41 -7.74 -12.87
N VAL A 61 -14.65 -8.82 -13.08
CA VAL A 61 -14.44 -9.41 -14.42
C VAL A 61 -15.06 -10.80 -14.60
N ARG A 62 -15.60 -11.43 -13.55
CA ARG A 62 -16.07 -12.82 -13.58
C ARG A 62 -17.10 -13.12 -14.65
N ASP A 63 -17.91 -12.14 -15.04
CA ASP A 63 -18.98 -12.27 -16.02
C ASP A 63 -18.53 -11.86 -17.43
N GLN A 64 -17.28 -11.45 -17.63
CA GLN A 64 -16.75 -11.10 -18.96
C GLN A 64 -16.46 -12.36 -19.78
N GLN A 65 -16.74 -12.27 -21.09
CA GLN A 65 -16.50 -13.35 -22.04
C GLN A 65 -15.69 -12.85 -23.25
N PRO A 66 -14.49 -13.38 -23.52
CA PRO A 66 -13.74 -14.31 -22.65
C PRO A 66 -13.28 -13.63 -21.35
N PRO A 67 -13.06 -14.41 -20.27
CA PRO A 67 -12.56 -13.85 -19.02
C PRO A 67 -11.12 -13.35 -19.21
N PRO A 68 -10.75 -12.21 -18.64
CA PRO A 68 -9.37 -11.73 -18.69
C PRO A 68 -8.45 -12.61 -17.84
N ARG A 69 -7.18 -12.61 -18.19
CA ARG A 69 -6.12 -13.19 -17.38
C ARG A 69 -5.75 -12.24 -16.27
N VAL A 70 -5.91 -12.64 -15.02
CA VAL A 70 -5.50 -11.87 -13.84
C VAL A 70 -4.17 -12.43 -13.31
N ILE A 71 -3.19 -11.56 -13.07
CA ILE A 71 -1.85 -11.94 -12.60
C ILE A 71 -1.56 -11.16 -11.32
N GLY A 72 -1.50 -11.85 -10.18
CA GLY A 72 -1.00 -11.29 -8.93
C GLY A 72 0.52 -11.40 -8.85
N VAL A 73 1.20 -10.32 -8.49
CA VAL A 73 2.66 -10.30 -8.30
C VAL A 73 2.95 -9.76 -6.91
N ASP A 74 3.73 -10.49 -6.11
CA ASP A 74 4.14 -10.05 -4.77
C ASP A 74 5.53 -10.61 -4.42
N PRO A 75 6.39 -9.90 -3.71
CA PRO A 75 7.69 -10.40 -3.28
C PRO A 75 7.59 -11.43 -2.14
N SER A 76 6.52 -11.42 -1.32
CA SER A 76 6.34 -12.27 -0.15
C SER A 76 5.83 -13.66 -0.51
N PRO A 77 6.61 -14.75 -0.29
CA PRO A 77 6.14 -16.11 -0.52
C PRO A 77 4.94 -16.49 0.35
N SER A 78 4.90 -16.05 1.61
CA SER A 78 3.81 -16.38 2.54
C SER A 78 2.51 -15.66 2.18
N ALA A 79 2.58 -14.41 1.72
CA ALA A 79 1.42 -13.72 1.19
C ALA A 79 0.83 -14.46 -0.03
N LEU A 80 1.70 -14.91 -0.95
CA LEU A 80 1.28 -15.69 -2.11
C LEU A 80 0.69 -17.06 -1.77
N VAL A 81 1.16 -17.71 -0.70
CA VAL A 81 0.53 -18.95 -0.20
C VAL A 81 -0.91 -18.67 0.21
N LYS A 82 -1.16 -17.59 0.96
CA LYS A 82 -2.51 -17.17 1.36
C LYS A 82 -3.38 -16.82 0.16
N ALA A 83 -2.84 -16.05 -0.79
CA ALA A 83 -3.56 -15.69 -2.02
C ALA A 83 -3.98 -16.93 -2.83
N ARG A 84 -3.09 -17.93 -3.00
CA ARG A 84 -3.41 -19.19 -3.68
C ARG A 84 -4.40 -20.06 -2.91
N ALA A 85 -4.45 -19.96 -1.59
CA ALA A 85 -5.43 -20.68 -0.78
C ALA A 85 -6.83 -20.04 -0.87
N ALA A 86 -6.90 -18.70 -0.96
CA ALA A 86 -8.15 -17.95 -1.05
C ALA A 86 -8.74 -17.96 -2.47
N ILE A 87 -7.90 -17.90 -3.50
CA ILE A 87 -8.31 -17.65 -4.89
C ILE A 87 -7.97 -18.86 -5.79
N SER A 88 -8.99 -19.41 -6.45
CA SER A 88 -8.80 -20.53 -7.39
C SER A 88 -7.90 -20.15 -8.57
N SER A 89 -6.99 -21.05 -8.95
CA SER A 89 -6.07 -20.89 -10.10
C SER A 89 -6.75 -20.69 -11.45
N LYS A 90 -8.03 -21.02 -11.57
CA LYS A 90 -8.82 -20.71 -12.77
C LYS A 90 -9.08 -19.22 -12.97
N TRP A 91 -8.98 -18.42 -11.90
CA TRP A 91 -9.26 -16.99 -11.92
C TRP A 91 -8.01 -16.13 -11.95
N ALA A 92 -6.96 -16.54 -11.23
CA ALA A 92 -5.73 -15.77 -11.15
C ALA A 92 -4.49 -16.67 -11.13
N GLU A 93 -3.41 -16.17 -11.74
CA GLU A 93 -2.06 -16.71 -11.66
C GLU A 93 -1.26 -15.84 -10.65
N PHE A 94 -0.53 -16.47 -9.74
CA PHE A 94 0.30 -15.75 -8.76
C PHE A 94 1.78 -16.01 -9.02
N LYS A 95 2.55 -14.92 -9.13
CA LYS A 95 4.00 -14.93 -9.38
C LYS A 95 4.76 -14.24 -8.24
N GLN A 96 5.83 -14.87 -7.79
CA GLN A 96 6.75 -14.22 -6.86
C GLN A 96 7.67 -13.27 -7.61
N GLY A 97 7.77 -12.03 -7.14
CA GLY A 97 8.69 -11.03 -7.64
C GLY A 97 8.36 -9.63 -7.18
N SER A 98 9.27 -8.70 -7.42
CA SER A 98 9.13 -7.31 -7.01
C SER A 98 8.75 -6.39 -8.19
N ALA A 99 8.24 -5.21 -7.85
CA ALA A 99 7.78 -4.22 -8.81
C ALA A 99 8.92 -3.71 -9.72
N GLU A 100 10.16 -3.64 -9.21
CA GLU A 100 11.35 -3.20 -9.94
C GLU A 100 11.75 -4.13 -11.09
N TRP A 101 11.19 -5.34 -11.12
CA TRP A 101 11.49 -6.36 -12.14
C TRP A 101 10.23 -6.88 -12.84
N LEU A 102 9.14 -6.10 -12.84
CA LEU A 102 7.85 -6.52 -13.38
C LEU A 102 7.94 -7.02 -14.83
N SER A 103 8.74 -6.37 -15.68
CA SER A 103 8.92 -6.74 -17.09
C SER A 103 9.56 -8.12 -17.32
N LYS A 104 10.22 -8.69 -16.31
CA LYS A 104 10.71 -10.07 -16.33
C LYS A 104 9.60 -11.11 -16.07
N LEU A 105 8.54 -10.71 -15.38
CA LEU A 105 7.45 -11.56 -14.93
C LEU A 105 6.24 -11.50 -15.88
N VAL A 106 5.97 -10.30 -16.39
CA VAL A 106 4.81 -9.99 -17.24
C VAL A 106 5.30 -9.35 -18.54
N LYS A 107 4.87 -9.89 -19.69
CA LYS A 107 5.31 -9.39 -20.99
C LYS A 107 4.46 -8.23 -21.50
N SER A 108 3.15 -8.27 -21.22
CA SER A 108 2.19 -7.26 -21.68
C SER A 108 0.96 -7.26 -20.79
N ALA A 109 0.43 -6.07 -20.49
CA ALA A 109 -0.80 -5.88 -19.73
C ALA A 109 -1.66 -4.75 -20.31
N ASP A 110 -2.97 -4.85 -20.13
CA ASP A 110 -3.92 -3.79 -20.44
C ASP A 110 -4.14 -2.86 -19.24
N THR A 111 -3.99 -3.42 -18.03
CA THR A 111 -4.15 -2.66 -16.79
C THR A 111 -3.16 -3.20 -15.75
N VAL A 112 -2.52 -2.30 -15.03
CA VAL A 112 -1.77 -2.60 -13.81
C VAL A 112 -2.41 -1.82 -12.67
N VAL A 113 -2.80 -2.51 -11.60
CA VAL A 113 -3.17 -1.89 -10.33
C VAL A 113 -2.04 -2.12 -9.32
N PHE A 114 -1.68 -1.09 -8.57
CA PHE A 114 -0.58 -1.12 -7.59
C PHE A 114 -1.02 -0.43 -6.31
N LEU A 115 -1.95 -1.07 -5.59
CA LEU A 115 -2.67 -0.44 -4.50
C LEU A 115 -1.95 -0.62 -3.15
N ASN A 116 -1.87 0.47 -2.40
CA ASN A 116 -1.28 0.56 -1.06
C ASN A 116 0.19 0.08 -0.96
N ALA A 117 0.95 0.18 -2.03
CA ALA A 117 2.31 -0.36 -2.09
C ALA A 117 3.37 0.57 -2.68
N ILE A 118 3.01 1.53 -3.55
CA ILE A 118 3.99 2.40 -4.23
C ILE A 118 4.87 3.20 -3.25
N HIS A 119 4.35 3.58 -2.09
CA HIS A 119 5.10 4.33 -1.09
C HIS A 119 6.25 3.51 -0.47
N LEU A 120 6.20 2.17 -0.57
CA LEU A 120 7.25 1.26 -0.08
C LEU A 120 8.45 1.20 -1.02
N MET A 121 8.33 1.70 -2.25
CA MET A 121 9.38 1.60 -3.26
C MET A 121 10.48 2.63 -3.00
N PRO A 122 11.76 2.20 -2.95
CA PRO A 122 12.89 3.12 -2.80
C PRO A 122 13.00 4.09 -3.99
N ASP A 123 12.88 3.60 -5.21
CA ASP A 123 12.90 4.38 -6.44
C ASP A 123 11.54 4.24 -7.14
N LYS A 124 10.64 5.17 -6.82
CA LYS A 124 9.28 5.20 -7.37
C LYS A 124 9.27 5.44 -8.89
N LEU A 125 10.18 6.27 -9.37
CA LEU A 125 10.29 6.57 -10.81
C LEU A 125 10.72 5.33 -11.61
N GLN A 126 11.69 4.57 -11.11
CA GLN A 126 12.13 3.32 -11.76
C GLN A 126 10.98 2.30 -11.81
N VAL A 127 10.21 2.17 -10.74
CA VAL A 127 9.03 1.28 -10.71
C VAL A 127 7.97 1.73 -11.70
N LEU A 128 7.69 3.04 -11.79
CA LEU A 128 6.76 3.57 -12.79
C LEU A 128 7.24 3.29 -14.23
N LYS A 129 8.53 3.41 -14.50
CA LYS A 129 9.14 3.04 -15.80
C LYS A 129 9.02 1.52 -16.08
N GLU A 130 9.18 0.67 -15.08
CA GLU A 130 8.95 -0.79 -15.23
C GLU A 130 7.48 -1.12 -15.53
N ILE A 131 6.54 -0.49 -14.84
CA ILE A 131 5.11 -0.64 -15.11
C ILE A 131 4.78 -0.17 -16.53
N ARG A 132 5.34 0.98 -16.94
CA ARG A 132 5.14 1.51 -18.30
C ARG A 132 5.63 0.53 -19.39
N ARG A 133 6.73 -0.18 -19.16
CA ARG A 133 7.28 -1.18 -20.11
C ARG A 133 6.34 -2.35 -20.37
N VAL A 134 5.54 -2.75 -19.39
CA VAL A 134 4.61 -3.88 -19.53
C VAL A 134 3.24 -3.45 -20.01
N LEU A 135 2.87 -2.19 -19.85
CA LEU A 135 1.59 -1.68 -20.34
C LEU A 135 1.61 -1.51 -21.86
N LYS A 136 0.55 -1.99 -22.51
CA LYS A 136 0.27 -1.68 -23.91
C LYS A 136 0.06 -0.17 -24.09
N PRO A 137 0.27 0.41 -25.29
CA PRO A 137 -0.20 1.77 -25.57
C PRO A 137 -1.70 1.90 -25.25
N GLY A 138 -2.08 2.96 -24.53
CA GLY A 138 -3.45 3.14 -24.02
C GLY A 138 -3.83 2.25 -22.84
N GLY A 139 -2.91 1.43 -22.35
CA GLY A 139 -3.08 0.67 -21.11
C GLY A 139 -3.12 1.59 -19.89
N GLN A 140 -3.73 1.13 -18.80
CA GLN A 140 -3.94 1.96 -17.62
C GLN A 140 -3.13 1.47 -16.43
N LEU A 141 -2.52 2.43 -15.72
CA LEU A 141 -2.00 2.27 -14.37
C LEU A 141 -2.97 2.91 -13.39
N ALA A 142 -3.26 2.18 -12.30
CA ALA A 142 -3.90 2.76 -11.14
C ALA A 142 -3.09 2.43 -9.89
N PHE A 143 -2.89 3.41 -9.02
CA PHE A 143 -2.31 3.18 -7.70
C PHE A 143 -2.94 4.10 -6.67
N ASN A 144 -2.82 3.71 -5.41
CA ASN A 144 -3.22 4.55 -4.31
C ASN A 144 -2.22 4.49 -3.14
N SER A 145 -2.32 5.48 -2.27
CA SER A 145 -1.54 5.50 -1.04
C SER A 145 -2.14 6.46 -0.02
N THR A 146 -2.07 6.07 1.26
CA THR A 146 -2.27 6.99 2.38
C THR A 146 -0.95 7.49 2.99
N PHE A 147 0.19 7.11 2.38
CA PHE A 147 1.54 7.53 2.77
C PHE A 147 2.12 8.44 1.67
N PHE A 148 1.66 9.70 1.67
CA PHE A 148 2.09 10.74 0.73
C PHE A 148 2.12 12.11 1.43
N ASN A 149 2.87 13.05 0.86
CA ASN A 149 2.89 14.43 1.38
C ASN A 149 1.56 15.13 1.03
N GLY A 150 0.70 15.28 2.01
CA GLY A 150 -0.70 15.71 1.89
C GLY A 150 -1.70 14.72 2.49
N ALA A 151 -1.23 13.60 3.09
CA ALA A 151 -2.09 12.59 3.71
C ALA A 151 -2.81 13.10 4.97
N TYR A 152 -2.29 14.12 5.64
CA TYR A 152 -2.92 14.65 6.85
C TYR A 152 -4.01 15.67 6.48
N VAL A 153 -5.21 15.41 6.94
CA VAL A 153 -6.31 16.37 6.87
C VAL A 153 -5.94 17.59 7.75
N GLU A 154 -6.32 18.78 7.32
CA GLU A 154 -6.05 20.00 8.06
C GLU A 154 -6.49 19.88 9.53
N GLY A 155 -5.65 20.32 10.46
CA GLY A 155 -5.87 20.21 11.90
C GLY A 155 -5.50 18.85 12.52
N THR A 156 -5.25 17.79 11.75
CA THR A 156 -4.96 16.45 12.30
C THR A 156 -3.48 16.12 12.49
N SER A 157 -2.57 16.94 11.96
CA SER A 157 -1.11 16.72 12.08
C SER A 157 -0.64 16.59 13.54
N GLY A 158 -1.31 17.29 14.45
CA GLY A 158 -1.07 17.23 15.90
C GLY A 158 -1.33 15.84 16.49
N PHE A 159 -2.35 15.13 16.01
CA PHE A 159 -2.64 13.75 16.42
C PHE A 159 -1.49 12.82 16.05
N TRP A 160 -1.08 12.78 14.78
CA TRP A 160 -0.06 11.90 14.26
C TRP A 160 1.28 12.08 14.97
N ARG A 161 1.70 13.35 15.14
CA ARG A 161 2.91 13.68 15.89
C ARG A 161 2.82 13.24 17.35
N ARG A 162 1.67 13.45 18.01
CA ARG A 162 1.46 13.09 19.41
C ARG A 162 1.48 11.58 19.60
N TRP A 163 0.88 10.84 18.67
CA TRP A 163 0.93 9.38 18.70
C TRP A 163 2.37 8.86 18.76
N ILE A 164 3.24 9.32 17.86
CA ILE A 164 4.65 8.92 17.86
C ILE A 164 5.36 9.36 19.15
N VAL A 165 5.15 10.60 19.60
CA VAL A 165 5.75 11.10 20.85
C VAL A 165 5.35 10.24 22.07
N ARG A 166 4.07 9.86 22.18
CA ARG A 166 3.58 8.98 23.25
C ARG A 166 4.11 7.56 23.15
N SER A 167 4.33 7.06 21.93
CA SER A 167 4.97 5.77 21.70
C SER A 167 6.43 5.78 22.14
N VAL A 168 7.19 6.81 21.78
CA VAL A 168 8.58 6.97 22.24
C VAL A 168 8.65 7.09 23.76
N GLN A 169 7.72 7.79 24.40
CA GLN A 169 7.64 7.86 25.87
C GLN A 169 7.42 6.47 26.49
N ALA A 170 6.53 5.65 25.92
CA ALA A 170 6.29 4.29 26.37
C ALA A 170 7.55 3.40 26.27
N LEU A 171 8.37 3.57 25.23
CA LEU A 171 9.66 2.89 25.11
C LEU A 171 10.63 3.35 26.20
N ARG A 172 10.75 4.66 26.44
CA ARG A 172 11.63 5.20 27.47
C ARG A 172 11.27 4.75 28.87
N GLU A 173 9.98 4.61 29.18
CA GLU A 173 9.49 4.05 30.44
C GLU A 173 9.98 2.61 30.67
N LYS A 174 10.32 1.89 29.59
CA LYS A 174 10.92 0.54 29.59
C LYS A 174 12.46 0.54 29.49
N GLY A 175 13.09 1.71 29.47
CA GLY A 175 14.55 1.85 29.34
C GLY A 175 15.05 1.63 27.90
N LEU A 176 14.17 1.76 26.88
CA LEU A 176 14.50 1.60 25.46
C LEU A 176 14.57 2.97 24.78
N ASP A 177 15.54 3.14 23.89
CA ASP A 177 15.70 4.34 23.08
C ASP A 177 15.48 4.06 21.59
N VAL A 178 14.82 5.01 20.91
CA VAL A 178 14.69 5.00 19.45
C VAL A 178 15.99 5.53 18.84
N LYS A 179 16.60 4.78 17.93
CA LYS A 179 17.76 5.24 17.19
C LYS A 179 17.33 6.27 16.14
N HIS A 180 17.98 7.42 16.15
CA HIS A 180 17.71 8.49 15.17
C HIS A 180 18.36 8.23 13.78
N GLU A 181 18.99 7.08 13.57
CA GLU A 181 19.70 6.73 12.34
C GLU A 181 18.87 5.81 11.47
N GLY A 182 18.55 6.28 10.27
CA GLY A 182 17.91 5.51 9.18
C GLY A 182 16.49 5.98 8.87
N HIS A 183 16.33 6.68 7.73
CA HIS A 183 15.00 6.84 7.14
C HIS A 183 14.69 5.58 6.31
N ALA A 184 13.64 4.86 6.69
CA ALA A 184 13.10 3.82 5.83
C ALA A 184 12.61 4.44 4.51
N ALA A 185 12.83 3.78 3.37
CA ALA A 185 12.38 4.27 2.05
C ALA A 185 10.87 4.60 2.02
N ALA A 186 10.08 3.91 2.84
CA ALA A 186 8.65 4.19 3.05
C ALA A 186 8.35 5.58 3.66
N MET A 187 9.37 6.29 4.16
CA MET A 187 9.24 7.64 4.72
C MET A 187 9.56 8.76 3.72
N GLU A 188 10.01 8.43 2.52
CA GLU A 188 10.15 9.38 1.42
C GLU A 188 8.81 9.59 0.71
N TRP A 189 7.99 10.42 1.30
CA TRP A 189 6.65 10.72 0.80
C TRP A 189 6.69 11.74 -0.33
N LEU A 190 6.18 11.36 -1.49
CA LEU A 190 5.97 12.30 -2.59
C LEU A 190 4.64 13.04 -2.40
N SER A 191 4.58 14.29 -2.87
CA SER A 191 3.32 15.01 -3.02
C SER A 191 2.55 14.53 -4.27
N ALA A 192 1.28 14.94 -4.40
CA ALA A 192 0.49 14.68 -5.60
C ALA A 192 1.18 15.19 -6.87
N ASP A 193 1.73 16.42 -6.83
CA ASP A 193 2.45 17.02 -7.96
C ASP A 193 3.73 16.26 -8.30
N GLN A 194 4.46 15.77 -7.31
CA GLN A 194 5.66 14.96 -7.53
C GLN A 194 5.31 13.59 -8.15
N TYR A 195 4.20 12.96 -7.72
CA TYR A 195 3.71 11.74 -8.38
C TYR A 195 3.30 12.02 -9.83
N LYS A 196 2.62 13.14 -10.10
CA LYS A 196 2.25 13.53 -11.47
C LYS A 196 3.49 13.72 -12.34
N ALA A 197 4.49 14.47 -11.88
CA ALA A 197 5.73 14.68 -12.61
C ALA A 197 6.48 13.36 -12.88
N ALA A 198 6.56 12.46 -11.90
CA ALA A 198 7.19 11.16 -12.05
C ALA A 198 6.45 10.25 -13.06
N LEU A 199 5.11 10.31 -13.11
CA LEU A 199 4.30 9.61 -14.10
C LEU A 199 4.55 10.14 -15.52
N GLU A 200 4.55 11.46 -15.71
CA GLU A 200 4.82 12.09 -16.99
C GLU A 200 6.24 11.75 -17.50
N GLU A 201 7.24 11.79 -16.60
CA GLU A 201 8.61 11.37 -16.93
C GLU A 201 8.70 9.87 -17.28
N ALA A 202 7.89 9.03 -16.64
CA ALA A 202 7.84 7.60 -16.93
C ALA A 202 7.10 7.24 -18.23
N GLY A 203 6.49 8.22 -18.93
CA GLY A 203 5.78 8.02 -20.19
C GLY A 203 4.29 7.71 -20.01
N PHE A 204 3.66 8.29 -18.99
CA PHE A 204 2.21 8.30 -18.80
C PHE A 204 1.62 9.65 -19.17
N ARG A 205 0.34 9.64 -19.53
CA ARG A 205 -0.47 10.83 -19.81
C ARG A 205 -1.84 10.71 -19.16
N ALA A 206 -2.69 11.72 -19.33
CA ALA A 206 -4.06 11.76 -18.77
C ALA A 206 -4.10 11.42 -17.27
N VAL A 207 -3.10 11.94 -16.53
CA VAL A 207 -2.95 11.66 -15.10
C VAL A 207 -4.09 12.33 -14.34
N THR A 208 -4.90 11.51 -13.69
CA THR A 208 -5.96 11.95 -12.77
C THR A 208 -5.53 11.63 -11.35
N ILE A 209 -5.62 12.61 -10.46
CA ILE A 209 -5.32 12.46 -9.03
C ILE A 209 -6.52 12.96 -8.25
N GLU A 210 -7.04 12.12 -7.37
CA GLU A 210 -8.15 12.42 -6.48
C GLU A 210 -7.77 12.12 -5.04
N LEU A 211 -8.37 12.83 -4.09
CA LEU A 211 -8.20 12.60 -2.67
C LEU A 211 -9.52 12.10 -2.08
N LEU A 212 -9.49 10.91 -1.50
CA LEU A 212 -10.59 10.39 -0.69
C LEU A 212 -10.26 10.64 0.79
N THR A 213 -11.20 11.18 1.54
CA THR A 213 -11.03 11.34 2.99
C THR A 213 -11.70 10.17 3.71
N ILE A 214 -10.92 9.46 4.49
CA ILE A 214 -11.33 8.25 5.22
C ILE A 214 -11.20 8.49 6.72
N GLU A 215 -12.25 8.16 7.47
CA GLU A 215 -12.23 8.16 8.92
C GLU A 215 -11.51 6.90 9.44
N MET A 216 -10.30 7.09 9.93
CA MET A 216 -9.51 6.04 10.56
C MET A 216 -9.99 5.83 12.00
N THR A 217 -10.54 4.66 12.31
CA THR A 217 -10.99 4.31 13.66
C THR A 217 -9.81 3.91 14.55
N ALA A 218 -10.01 3.91 15.87
CA ALA A 218 -9.02 3.41 16.83
C ALA A 218 -8.51 2.01 16.48
N GLU A 219 -9.41 1.11 16.04
CA GLU A 219 -9.06 -0.26 15.65
C GLU A 219 -8.16 -0.28 14.41
N SER A 220 -8.51 0.48 13.37
CA SER A 220 -7.70 0.54 12.15
C SER A 220 -6.32 1.16 12.38
N LEU A 221 -6.23 2.17 13.26
CA LEU A 221 -4.96 2.76 13.68
C LEU A 221 -4.14 1.77 14.52
N ALA A 222 -4.79 0.98 15.36
CA ALA A 222 -4.13 -0.10 16.10
C ALA A 222 -3.55 -1.16 15.17
N ASP A 223 -4.28 -1.55 14.10
CA ASP A 223 -3.79 -2.53 13.14
C ASP A 223 -2.62 -2.01 12.31
N ILE A 224 -2.66 -0.73 11.88
CA ILE A 224 -1.49 -0.13 11.20
C ILE A 224 -0.29 -0.03 12.15
N GLY A 225 -0.51 0.23 13.44
CA GLY A 225 0.54 0.25 14.48
C GLY A 225 1.13 -1.13 14.80
N ARG A 226 0.57 -2.22 14.26
CA ARG A 226 1.13 -3.59 14.32
C ARG A 226 1.88 -3.96 13.04
N PHE A 227 1.71 -3.21 11.96
CA PHE A 227 2.34 -3.52 10.69
C PHE A 227 3.85 -3.25 10.72
N SER A 228 4.67 -4.26 10.34
CA SER A 228 6.13 -4.21 10.44
C SER A 228 6.73 -2.97 9.81
N LEU A 229 6.36 -2.64 8.58
CA LEU A 229 6.93 -1.48 7.87
C LEU A 229 6.51 -0.13 8.49
N PHE A 230 5.33 -0.06 9.12
CA PHE A 230 4.94 1.13 9.87
C PHE A 230 5.74 1.25 11.17
N ILE A 231 5.97 0.15 11.88
CA ILE A 231 6.79 0.12 13.10
C ILE A 231 8.22 0.55 12.80
N GLU A 232 8.85 -0.04 11.78
CA GLU A 232 10.22 0.28 11.36
C GLU A 232 10.37 1.74 10.92
N GLY A 233 9.35 2.29 10.24
CA GLY A 233 9.34 3.69 9.84
C GLY A 233 9.11 4.68 10.98
N ALA A 234 8.24 4.34 11.92
CA ALA A 234 7.84 5.20 13.03
C ALA A 234 8.82 5.17 14.22
N LEU A 235 9.40 3.98 14.49
CA LEU A 235 10.26 3.69 15.64
C LEU A 235 11.52 2.93 15.20
N PRO A 236 12.41 3.54 14.40
CA PRO A 236 13.57 2.86 13.84
C PRO A 236 14.52 2.33 14.93
N GLY A 237 15.02 1.11 14.71
CA GLY A 237 15.99 0.47 15.60
C GLY A 237 15.38 -0.20 16.84
N VAL A 238 14.05 -0.29 16.91
CA VAL A 238 13.30 -1.03 17.95
C VAL A 238 12.84 -2.37 17.37
N SER A 239 12.70 -3.41 18.18
CA SER A 239 12.14 -4.68 17.74
C SER A 239 10.65 -4.53 17.35
N LEU A 240 10.14 -5.42 16.50
CA LEU A 240 8.74 -5.35 16.07
C LEU A 240 7.76 -5.50 17.25
N GLU A 241 8.08 -6.36 18.22
CA GLU A 241 7.30 -6.56 19.43
C GLU A 241 7.22 -5.30 20.29
N GLU A 242 8.37 -4.73 20.62
CA GLU A 242 8.46 -3.52 21.46
C GLU A 242 7.87 -2.30 20.75
N GLY A 243 8.14 -2.16 19.46
CA GLY A 243 7.60 -1.08 18.62
C GLY A 243 6.09 -1.15 18.48
N SER A 244 5.54 -2.35 18.23
CA SER A 244 4.09 -2.58 18.18
C SER A 244 3.44 -2.23 19.51
N GLU A 245 3.95 -2.74 20.62
CA GLU A 245 3.41 -2.45 21.96
C GLU A 245 3.45 -0.94 22.26
N ALA A 246 4.56 -0.29 21.98
CA ALA A 246 4.72 1.14 22.18
C ALA A 246 3.72 1.96 21.35
N LEU A 247 3.49 1.58 20.08
CA LEU A 247 2.49 2.21 19.22
C LEU A 247 1.06 2.02 19.74
N GLN A 248 0.73 0.85 20.29
CA GLN A 248 -0.59 0.62 20.92
C GLN A 248 -0.78 1.51 22.15
N ILE A 249 0.21 1.58 23.04
CA ILE A 249 0.17 2.43 24.24
C ILE A 249 0.09 3.91 23.83
N GLY A 250 0.92 4.35 22.88
CA GLY A 250 0.93 5.71 22.38
C GLY A 250 -0.37 6.13 21.73
N LEU A 251 -1.00 5.24 20.93
CA LEU A 251 -2.30 5.46 20.33
C LEU A 251 -3.37 5.69 21.39
N LYS A 252 -3.47 4.78 22.35
CA LYS A 252 -4.45 4.87 23.44
C LYS A 252 -4.32 6.18 24.19
N ARG A 253 -3.10 6.54 24.65
CA ARG A 253 -2.82 7.78 25.36
C ARG A 253 -3.21 9.01 24.53
N THR A 254 -2.90 8.98 23.23
CA THR A 254 -3.19 10.12 22.33
C THR A 254 -4.69 10.32 22.13
N MET A 255 -5.43 9.23 21.92
CA MET A 255 -6.89 9.28 21.73
C MET A 255 -7.60 9.78 23.01
N GLU A 256 -7.18 9.29 24.17
CA GLU A 256 -7.71 9.72 25.47
C GLU A 256 -7.43 11.22 25.74
N GLU A 257 -6.21 11.69 25.47
CA GLU A 257 -5.84 13.11 25.66
C GLU A 257 -6.60 14.04 24.72
N LEU A 258 -6.77 13.64 23.46
CA LEU A 258 -7.46 14.45 22.46
C LEU A 258 -8.98 14.23 22.47
N LYS A 259 -9.47 13.25 23.22
CA LYS A 259 -10.89 12.86 23.30
C LYS A 259 -11.49 12.56 21.92
N VAL A 260 -10.75 11.81 21.10
CA VAL A 260 -11.17 11.39 19.77
C VAL A 260 -11.23 9.86 19.68
N ASP A 261 -12.15 9.32 18.89
CA ASP A 261 -12.31 7.89 18.62
C ASP A 261 -11.93 7.52 17.18
N ARG A 262 -11.72 8.54 16.35
CA ARG A 262 -11.32 8.43 14.94
C ARG A 262 -10.54 9.65 14.49
N VAL A 263 -9.83 9.52 13.38
CA VAL A 263 -9.05 10.62 12.79
C VAL A 263 -9.15 10.54 11.27
N PRO A 264 -9.57 11.61 10.59
CA PRO A 264 -9.61 11.62 9.14
C PRO A 264 -8.20 11.61 8.54
N ARG A 265 -8.07 10.89 7.42
CA ARG A 265 -6.83 10.80 6.64
C ARG A 265 -7.14 10.76 5.16
N HIS A 266 -6.33 11.45 4.36
CA HIS A 266 -6.45 11.42 2.92
C HIS A 266 -5.82 10.16 2.34
N TRP A 267 -6.51 9.60 1.35
CA TRP A 267 -6.04 8.60 0.41
C TRP A 267 -5.85 9.25 -0.95
N LEU A 268 -4.64 9.16 -1.48
CA LEU A 268 -4.32 9.58 -2.84
C LEU A 268 -4.72 8.47 -3.79
N GLU A 269 -5.62 8.76 -4.73
CA GLU A 269 -6.03 7.85 -5.80
C GLU A 269 -5.51 8.38 -7.12
N VAL A 270 -4.77 7.56 -7.86
CA VAL A 270 -4.10 7.96 -9.11
C VAL A 270 -4.45 7.01 -10.22
N VAL A 271 -4.85 7.55 -11.36
CA VAL A 271 -5.05 6.82 -12.61
C VAL A 271 -4.26 7.53 -13.71
N ALA A 272 -3.56 6.77 -14.53
CA ALA A 272 -2.78 7.28 -15.65
C ALA A 272 -2.82 6.33 -16.84
N GLU A 273 -2.69 6.86 -18.06
CA GLU A 273 -2.67 6.12 -19.31
C GLU A 273 -1.24 6.03 -19.87
N ALA A 274 -0.85 4.85 -20.30
CA ALA A 274 0.43 4.61 -20.97
C ALA A 274 0.42 5.22 -22.40
N VAL A 275 1.44 6.01 -22.74
CA VAL A 275 1.62 6.60 -24.10
C VAL A 275 1.99 5.54 -25.12
#